data_45540974e704aa15a3df96c1e0e8bc08
#
_entry.id   45540974e704aa15a3df96c1e0e8bc08
#
_cell.length_a   1.000
_cell.length_b   1.000
_cell.length_c   1.000
_cell.angle_alpha   90.00
_cell.angle_beta   90.00
_cell.angle_gamma   90.00
#
_symmetry.space_group_name_H-M   'P 1'
#
loop_
_entity.id
_entity.type
_entity.pdbx_description
1 polymer ?
#
loop_
_entity_poly.entity_id
_entity_poly.type
_entity_poly.pdbx_seq_one_letter_code
_entity_poly.pdbx_strand_id
1 'polypeptide(L)'
;MSGPLRLLVFSTQHPPIPRWVEAIASAAELAAVRFSQHPSDDDGGNFVLLTDDVSVAQTSPLTDRAVLVSPPEDIDRSRPPSLGYVKLEVMQASARRAWAIAMLHNGAVSLDAASESVVLPGLGVVTPAARDTTGLAMQSGHPLSIYRTLPPQVGAEAVWPAERLSFPIGAEFDGGPSKIDLTGRPRIIVHGPYVELTPGIWRSELDIDIDPEGGVARLKFEWGVNLDVTGQVFEVSEPGRYRVQLDRLWEVQGPVQYRIWVSQAVFKGRVEVHSCRVTLISTDVPAPVAEPEPETATFTTQAVVPLA
;
A
#
# COMPACT_ATOMS: atom_id res chain seq x y z
N MET A 1 -27.08 -24.20 -23.15
CA MET A 1 -27.66 -22.90 -22.74
C MET A 1 -26.68 -22.28 -21.74
N SER A 2 -26.09 -21.17 -22.06
CA SER A 2 -25.22 -20.40 -21.11
C SER A 2 -26.15 -19.87 -20.00
N GLY A 3 -25.70 -19.98 -18.74
CA GLY A 3 -26.40 -19.39 -17.60
C GLY A 3 -26.48 -17.86 -17.70
N PRO A 4 -27.14 -17.19 -16.75
CA PRO A 4 -27.23 -15.74 -16.73
C PRO A 4 -25.83 -15.13 -16.59
N LEU A 5 -25.58 -14.01 -17.28
CA LEU A 5 -24.36 -13.22 -17.13
C LEU A 5 -24.35 -12.60 -15.73
N ARG A 6 -23.33 -12.88 -14.94
CA ARG A 6 -23.17 -12.35 -13.58
C ARG A 6 -21.74 -11.84 -13.40
N LEU A 7 -21.52 -10.58 -13.77
CA LEU A 7 -20.19 -9.95 -13.84
C LEU A 7 -19.97 -8.94 -12.73
N LEU A 8 -18.89 -9.11 -11.98
CA LEU A 8 -18.33 -8.11 -11.09
C LEU A 8 -17.18 -7.37 -11.77
N VAL A 9 -17.29 -6.06 -11.92
CA VAL A 9 -16.19 -5.19 -12.34
C VAL A 9 -15.70 -4.42 -11.11
N PHE A 10 -14.45 -4.68 -10.69
CA PHE A 10 -13.84 -3.99 -9.56
C PHE A 10 -12.92 -2.88 -10.02
N SER A 11 -13.15 -1.64 -9.56
CA SER A 11 -12.31 -0.49 -9.86
C SER A 11 -11.21 -0.31 -8.81
N THR A 12 -9.96 -0.11 -9.26
CA THR A 12 -8.85 0.24 -8.36
C THR A 12 -8.86 1.72 -7.94
N GLN A 13 -9.72 2.56 -8.54
CA GLN A 13 -9.87 3.99 -8.24
C GLN A 13 -11.20 4.29 -7.55
N HIS A 14 -11.19 5.23 -6.61
CA HIS A 14 -12.37 5.74 -5.91
C HIS A 14 -12.53 7.26 -6.11
N PRO A 15 -13.69 7.73 -6.54
CA PRO A 15 -14.76 6.93 -7.15
C PRO A 15 -14.33 6.31 -8.48
N PRO A 16 -15.02 5.30 -9.01
CA PRO A 16 -14.75 4.76 -10.34
C PRO A 16 -14.77 5.85 -11.41
N ILE A 17 -13.92 5.74 -12.42
CA ILE A 17 -13.78 6.76 -13.48
C ILE A 17 -15.10 6.93 -14.24
N PRO A 18 -15.72 8.12 -14.26
CA PRO A 18 -17.08 8.34 -14.83
C PRO A 18 -17.24 7.82 -16.26
N ARG A 19 -16.27 8.06 -17.14
CA ARG A 19 -16.34 7.59 -18.53
C ARG A 19 -16.45 6.06 -18.65
N TRP A 20 -15.84 5.32 -17.74
CA TRP A 20 -15.95 3.86 -17.69
C TRP A 20 -17.28 3.41 -17.09
N VAL A 21 -17.79 4.13 -16.08
CA VAL A 21 -19.14 3.88 -15.54
C VAL A 21 -20.19 3.99 -16.63
N GLU A 22 -20.16 5.09 -17.40
CA GLU A 22 -21.09 5.35 -18.52
C GLU A 22 -20.94 4.30 -19.64
N ALA A 23 -19.71 3.97 -20.02
CA ALA A 23 -19.46 3.00 -21.08
C ALA A 23 -19.94 1.59 -20.72
N ILE A 24 -19.69 1.15 -19.49
CA ILE A 24 -20.13 -0.16 -19.02
C ILE A 24 -21.66 -0.20 -18.87
N ALA A 25 -22.28 0.89 -18.37
CA ALA A 25 -23.72 1.00 -18.27
C ALA A 25 -24.39 0.91 -19.66
N SER A 26 -23.86 1.66 -20.65
CA SER A 26 -24.36 1.63 -22.02
C SER A 26 -24.20 0.26 -22.68
N ALA A 27 -23.06 -0.40 -22.47
CA ALA A 27 -22.85 -1.75 -22.99
C ALA A 27 -23.81 -2.77 -22.36
N ALA A 28 -24.07 -2.64 -21.06
CA ALA A 28 -25.02 -3.50 -20.35
C ALA A 28 -26.45 -3.30 -20.88
N GLU A 29 -26.86 -2.04 -21.11
CA GLU A 29 -28.16 -1.72 -21.70
C GLU A 29 -28.33 -2.36 -23.10
N LEU A 30 -27.33 -2.22 -23.97
CA LEU A 30 -27.32 -2.83 -25.31
C LEU A 30 -27.40 -4.37 -25.25
N ALA A 31 -26.82 -4.98 -24.25
CA ALA A 31 -26.86 -6.42 -24.03
C ALA A 31 -28.11 -6.90 -23.28
N ALA A 32 -29.03 -6.02 -22.93
CA ALA A 32 -30.19 -6.28 -22.06
C ALA A 32 -29.81 -6.88 -20.70
N VAL A 33 -28.71 -6.36 -20.12
CA VAL A 33 -28.17 -6.73 -18.80
C VAL A 33 -28.40 -5.58 -17.83
N ARG A 34 -28.82 -5.87 -16.62
CA ARG A 34 -28.95 -4.84 -15.58
C ARG A 34 -27.56 -4.38 -15.12
N PHE A 35 -27.35 -3.08 -15.06
CA PHE A 35 -26.15 -2.46 -14.48
C PHE A 35 -26.47 -1.75 -13.18
N SER A 36 -25.60 -1.89 -12.18
CA SER A 36 -25.68 -1.12 -10.93
C SER A 36 -24.31 -0.91 -10.29
N GLN A 37 -24.22 0.07 -9.40
CA GLN A 37 -23.12 0.29 -8.46
C GLN A 37 -23.50 -0.20 -7.04
N HIS A 38 -24.69 -0.71 -6.85
CA HIS A 38 -25.20 -1.20 -5.56
C HIS A 38 -25.52 -2.69 -5.62
N PRO A 39 -24.94 -3.53 -4.72
CA PRO A 39 -25.15 -4.97 -4.72
C PRO A 39 -26.60 -5.37 -4.40
N SER A 40 -27.37 -4.50 -3.71
CA SER A 40 -28.77 -4.72 -3.37
C SER A 40 -29.69 -4.81 -4.59
N ASP A 41 -29.23 -4.37 -5.76
CA ASP A 41 -30.03 -4.37 -6.98
C ASP A 41 -29.97 -5.71 -7.74
N ASP A 42 -29.20 -6.68 -7.24
CA ASP A 42 -29.08 -8.02 -7.83
C ASP A 42 -30.32 -8.88 -7.51
N ASP A 43 -31.10 -9.16 -8.56
CA ASP A 43 -32.31 -10.00 -8.49
C ASP A 43 -32.08 -11.45 -8.97
N GLY A 44 -30.83 -11.82 -9.21
CA GLY A 44 -30.45 -13.15 -9.69
C GLY A 44 -30.45 -13.32 -11.20
N GLY A 45 -30.85 -12.32 -11.97
CA GLY A 45 -30.84 -12.30 -13.43
C GLY A 45 -29.48 -11.96 -14.04
N ASN A 46 -29.49 -11.49 -15.31
CA ASN A 46 -28.31 -10.92 -15.94
C ASN A 46 -27.95 -9.60 -15.26
N PHE A 47 -26.74 -9.54 -14.69
CA PHE A 47 -26.36 -8.44 -13.82
C PHE A 47 -24.87 -8.08 -13.95
N VAL A 48 -24.57 -6.79 -13.99
CA VAL A 48 -23.22 -6.24 -13.92
C VAL A 48 -23.15 -5.28 -12.71
N LEU A 49 -22.24 -5.58 -11.80
CA LEU A 49 -21.91 -4.73 -10.66
C LEU A 49 -20.57 -4.06 -10.88
N LEU A 50 -20.52 -2.74 -10.89
CA LEU A 50 -19.27 -1.98 -10.84
C LEU A 50 -19.09 -1.40 -9.43
N THR A 51 -18.01 -1.76 -8.77
CA THR A 51 -17.71 -1.28 -7.41
C THR A 51 -16.23 -1.05 -7.21
N ASP A 52 -15.88 -0.18 -6.30
CA ASP A 52 -14.53 0.04 -5.75
C ASP A 52 -14.47 -0.29 -4.24
N ASP A 53 -15.58 -0.74 -3.68
CA ASP A 53 -15.69 -1.18 -2.29
C ASP A 53 -15.22 -2.63 -2.16
N VAL A 54 -14.10 -2.81 -1.41
CA VAL A 54 -13.51 -4.13 -1.17
C VAL A 54 -14.50 -5.05 -0.43
N SER A 55 -15.27 -4.54 0.51
CA SER A 55 -16.23 -5.35 1.28
C SER A 55 -17.35 -5.88 0.40
N VAL A 56 -17.85 -5.06 -0.52
CA VAL A 56 -18.85 -5.44 -1.52
C VAL A 56 -18.26 -6.48 -2.48
N ALA A 57 -17.04 -6.28 -2.96
CA ALA A 57 -16.38 -7.23 -3.87
C ALA A 57 -16.11 -8.59 -3.21
N GLN A 58 -15.77 -8.60 -1.91
CA GLN A 58 -15.54 -9.82 -1.14
C GLN A 58 -16.79 -10.67 -0.94
N THR A 59 -17.92 -10.01 -0.68
CA THR A 59 -19.19 -10.67 -0.35
C THR A 59 -20.06 -10.93 -1.58
N SER A 60 -19.70 -10.38 -2.74
CA SER A 60 -20.46 -10.52 -3.98
C SER A 60 -20.53 -11.99 -4.45
N PRO A 61 -21.72 -12.52 -4.73
CA PRO A 61 -21.92 -13.87 -5.26
C PRO A 61 -21.63 -13.96 -6.77
N LEU A 62 -21.21 -12.88 -7.42
CA LEU A 62 -20.95 -12.84 -8.86
C LEU A 62 -19.72 -13.68 -9.22
N THR A 63 -19.85 -14.54 -10.23
CA THR A 63 -18.86 -15.55 -10.62
C THR A 63 -17.82 -15.02 -11.60
N ASP A 64 -18.27 -14.25 -12.57
CA ASP A 64 -17.36 -13.62 -13.54
C ASP A 64 -16.79 -12.36 -12.95
N ARG A 65 -15.47 -12.18 -13.09
CA ARG A 65 -14.75 -11.09 -12.43
C ARG A 65 -13.82 -10.38 -13.39
N ALA A 66 -13.86 -9.06 -13.36
CA ALA A 66 -12.93 -8.20 -14.06
C ALA A 66 -12.39 -7.12 -13.11
N VAL A 67 -11.17 -6.69 -13.34
CA VAL A 67 -10.52 -5.60 -12.57
C VAL A 67 -10.19 -4.47 -13.52
N LEU A 68 -10.80 -3.31 -13.30
CA LEU A 68 -10.48 -2.08 -14.01
C LEU A 68 -9.28 -1.41 -13.31
N VAL A 69 -8.10 -1.59 -13.89
CA VAL A 69 -6.83 -1.10 -13.35
C VAL A 69 -6.62 0.34 -13.79
N SER A 70 -6.59 1.24 -12.83
CA SER A 70 -6.24 2.65 -13.03
C SER A 70 -4.82 2.93 -12.52
N PRO A 71 -4.11 3.93 -13.09
CA PRO A 71 -2.89 4.43 -12.47
C PRO A 71 -3.14 4.80 -10.99
N PRO A 72 -2.13 4.73 -10.10
CA PRO A 72 -2.29 5.21 -8.75
C PRO A 72 -2.81 6.65 -8.72
N GLU A 73 -3.82 6.88 -7.89
CA GLU A 73 -4.45 8.19 -7.74
C GLU A 73 -3.41 9.24 -7.36
N ASP A 74 -3.52 10.43 -7.92
CA ASP A 74 -2.72 11.57 -7.49
C ASP A 74 -3.29 12.03 -6.15
N ILE A 75 -2.60 11.69 -5.07
CA ILE A 75 -3.00 12.09 -3.74
C ILE A 75 -2.68 13.57 -3.62
N ASP A 76 -3.73 14.39 -3.54
CA ASP A 76 -3.65 15.84 -3.48
C ASP A 76 -2.68 16.30 -2.37
N ARG A 77 -1.48 16.73 -2.80
CA ARG A 77 -0.45 17.25 -1.91
C ARG A 77 -0.75 18.67 -1.43
N SER A 78 -1.70 19.37 -2.06
CA SER A 78 -2.08 20.73 -1.70
C SER A 78 -2.94 20.79 -0.43
N ARG A 79 -3.55 19.67 -0.04
CA ARG A 79 -4.22 19.58 1.25
C ARG A 79 -3.19 19.47 2.36
N PRO A 80 -3.18 20.42 3.31
CA PRO A 80 -2.36 20.24 4.50
C PRO A 80 -2.75 18.89 5.12
N PRO A 81 -1.78 18.08 5.55
CA PRO A 81 -2.08 16.82 6.22
C PRO A 81 -2.76 17.12 7.55
N SER A 82 -4.09 17.33 7.52
CA SER A 82 -4.87 17.06 8.72
C SER A 82 -4.65 15.59 8.99
N LEU A 83 -3.80 15.30 9.98
CA LEU A 83 -3.03 14.07 10.23
C LEU A 83 -3.78 12.72 10.10
N GLY A 84 -5.11 12.72 9.99
CA GLY A 84 -5.92 11.52 9.83
C GLY A 84 -6.36 11.21 8.39
N TYR A 85 -6.73 12.22 7.61
CA TYR A 85 -7.47 11.99 6.37
C TYR A 85 -6.62 11.46 5.21
N VAL A 86 -5.44 12.04 4.99
CA VAL A 86 -4.54 11.62 3.89
C VAL A 86 -3.99 10.20 4.10
N LYS A 87 -3.85 9.77 5.36
CA LYS A 87 -3.45 8.40 5.69
C LYS A 87 -4.52 7.40 5.31
N LEU A 88 -5.78 7.71 5.59
CA LEU A 88 -6.91 6.85 5.29
C LEU A 88 -7.07 6.64 3.77
N GLU A 89 -6.92 7.69 2.97
CA GLU A 89 -6.97 7.60 1.50
C GLU A 89 -5.89 6.68 0.94
N VAL A 90 -4.64 6.81 1.40
CA VAL A 90 -3.53 5.93 0.97
C VAL A 90 -3.78 4.50 1.39
N MET A 91 -4.23 4.26 2.61
CA MET A 91 -4.56 2.93 3.11
C MET A 91 -5.67 2.30 2.27
N GLN A 92 -6.76 3.01 2.02
CA GLN A 92 -7.88 2.51 1.22
C GLN A 92 -7.48 2.27 -0.24
N ALA A 93 -6.70 3.17 -0.85
CA ALA A 93 -6.22 3.00 -2.21
C ALA A 93 -5.26 1.81 -2.33
N SER A 94 -4.40 1.58 -1.33
CA SER A 94 -3.54 0.39 -1.30
C SER A 94 -4.35 -0.90 -1.11
N ALA A 95 -5.35 -0.89 -0.24
CA ALA A 95 -6.23 -2.04 -0.01
C ALA A 95 -7.01 -2.43 -1.27
N ARG A 96 -7.53 -1.44 -2.04
CA ARG A 96 -8.19 -1.71 -3.33
C ARG A 96 -7.24 -2.40 -4.31
N ARG A 97 -5.99 -1.92 -4.42
CA ARG A 97 -5.00 -2.53 -5.35
C ARG A 97 -4.59 -3.93 -4.93
N ALA A 98 -4.38 -4.11 -3.66
CA ALA A 98 -4.05 -5.41 -3.10
C ALA A 98 -5.18 -6.42 -3.33
N TRP A 99 -6.45 -6.01 -3.15
CA TRP A 99 -7.60 -6.84 -3.48
C TRP A 99 -7.70 -7.14 -4.99
N ALA A 100 -7.44 -6.14 -5.85
CA ALA A 100 -7.36 -6.32 -7.29
C ALA A 100 -6.35 -7.39 -7.68
N ILE A 101 -5.16 -7.40 -7.07
CA ILE A 101 -4.14 -8.43 -7.31
C ILE A 101 -4.64 -9.81 -6.91
N ALA A 102 -5.31 -9.93 -5.75
CA ALA A 102 -5.90 -11.19 -5.33
C ALA A 102 -6.96 -11.69 -6.32
N MET A 103 -7.80 -10.80 -6.85
CA MET A 103 -8.77 -11.15 -7.88
C MET A 103 -8.10 -11.63 -9.17
N LEU A 104 -7.03 -10.95 -9.62
CA LEU A 104 -6.27 -11.34 -10.82
C LEU A 104 -5.61 -12.71 -10.67
N HIS A 105 -5.05 -13.01 -9.50
CA HIS A 105 -4.51 -14.34 -9.19
C HIS A 105 -5.59 -15.42 -9.21
N ASN A 106 -6.84 -15.06 -8.90
CA ASN A 106 -7.99 -15.96 -8.95
C ASN A 106 -8.70 -15.97 -10.33
N GLY A 107 -8.03 -15.49 -11.37
CA GLY A 107 -8.50 -15.59 -12.76
C GLY A 107 -9.42 -14.46 -13.23
N ALA A 108 -9.54 -13.35 -12.49
CA ALA A 108 -10.23 -12.17 -12.98
C ALA A 108 -9.53 -11.57 -14.22
N VAL A 109 -10.31 -11.02 -15.14
CA VAL A 109 -9.77 -10.36 -16.33
C VAL A 109 -9.22 -8.99 -15.96
N SER A 110 -7.98 -8.70 -16.37
CA SER A 110 -7.37 -7.37 -16.20
C SER A 110 -7.80 -6.45 -17.34
N LEU A 111 -8.29 -5.26 -16.99
CA LEU A 111 -8.72 -4.23 -17.92
C LEU A 111 -7.92 -2.95 -17.60
N ASP A 112 -7.14 -2.46 -18.55
CA ASP A 112 -6.42 -1.20 -18.38
C ASP A 112 -7.36 -0.01 -18.61
N ALA A 113 -7.59 0.77 -17.55
CA ALA A 113 -8.41 1.98 -17.62
C ALA A 113 -7.83 3.08 -18.54
N ALA A 114 -6.55 2.97 -18.92
CA ALA A 114 -5.94 3.87 -19.90
C ALA A 114 -6.24 3.46 -21.35
N SER A 115 -6.72 2.23 -21.59
CA SER A 115 -7.05 1.74 -22.92
C SER A 115 -8.21 2.52 -23.56
N GLU A 116 -8.22 2.58 -24.88
CA GLU A 116 -9.32 3.15 -25.66
C GLU A 116 -10.57 2.25 -25.62
N SER A 117 -10.38 0.94 -25.50
CA SER A 117 -11.45 -0.03 -25.37
C SER A 117 -10.97 -1.27 -24.62
N VAL A 118 -11.91 -1.99 -24.03
CA VAL A 118 -11.65 -3.27 -23.34
C VAL A 118 -12.72 -4.29 -23.73
N VAL A 119 -12.38 -5.58 -23.62
CA VAL A 119 -13.36 -6.67 -23.82
C VAL A 119 -13.84 -7.15 -22.47
N LEU A 120 -15.12 -6.95 -22.18
CA LEU A 120 -15.74 -7.45 -20.96
C LEU A 120 -16.46 -8.77 -21.22
N PRO A 121 -16.31 -9.77 -20.34
CA PRO A 121 -17.04 -11.04 -20.44
C PRO A 121 -18.55 -10.79 -20.58
N GLY A 122 -19.17 -11.35 -21.60
CA GLY A 122 -20.60 -11.26 -21.86
C GLY A 122 -21.14 -9.92 -22.34
N LEU A 123 -20.37 -8.83 -22.28
CA LEU A 123 -20.75 -7.51 -22.82
C LEU A 123 -20.05 -7.18 -24.14
N GLY A 124 -18.96 -7.89 -24.49
CA GLY A 124 -18.18 -7.61 -25.67
C GLY A 124 -17.25 -6.40 -25.52
N VAL A 125 -17.04 -5.65 -26.61
CA VAL A 125 -16.15 -4.49 -26.62
C VAL A 125 -16.84 -3.29 -25.99
N VAL A 126 -16.22 -2.74 -24.94
CA VAL A 126 -16.67 -1.53 -24.23
C VAL A 126 -15.69 -0.41 -24.54
N THR A 127 -16.17 0.69 -25.10
CA THR A 127 -15.36 1.84 -25.50
C THR A 127 -15.83 3.07 -24.72
N PRO A 128 -15.04 3.59 -23.76
CA PRO A 128 -15.38 4.81 -23.05
C PRO A 128 -15.21 6.04 -23.93
N ALA A 129 -15.81 7.15 -23.56
CA ALA A 129 -15.54 8.44 -24.19
C ALA A 129 -14.04 8.78 -24.14
N ALA A 130 -13.57 9.57 -25.10
CA ALA A 130 -12.17 9.96 -25.19
C ALA A 130 -11.64 10.51 -23.87
N ARG A 131 -10.40 10.16 -23.55
CA ARG A 131 -9.74 10.62 -22.32
C ARG A 131 -9.33 12.08 -22.50
N ASP A 132 -9.63 12.88 -21.49
CA ASP A 132 -8.97 14.18 -21.33
C ASP A 132 -7.51 13.90 -20.89
N THR A 133 -6.57 14.02 -21.84
CA THR A 133 -5.16 13.66 -21.64
C THR A 133 -4.36 14.72 -20.89
N THR A 134 -5.00 15.70 -20.28
CA THR A 134 -4.33 16.71 -19.48
C THR A 134 -3.74 16.09 -18.21
N GLY A 135 -2.51 15.59 -18.34
CA GLY A 135 -1.48 15.64 -17.34
C GLY A 135 -1.59 14.78 -16.08
N LEU A 136 -1.54 13.46 -16.20
CA LEU A 136 -1.27 12.62 -15.02
C LEU A 136 0.00 11.74 -15.23
N ALA A 137 1.13 12.40 -15.44
CA ALA A 137 2.41 11.72 -15.21
C ALA A 137 2.55 11.55 -13.69
N MET A 138 2.51 10.31 -13.21
CA MET A 138 2.74 10.00 -11.81
C MET A 138 4.13 10.51 -11.40
N GLN A 139 4.17 11.44 -10.46
CA GLN A 139 5.42 11.99 -9.95
C GLN A 139 6.27 10.87 -9.31
N SER A 140 7.58 10.91 -9.54
CA SER A 140 8.52 10.04 -8.84
C SER A 140 8.36 10.24 -7.32
N GLY A 141 8.36 9.14 -6.55
CA GLY A 141 8.21 9.19 -5.09
C GLY A 141 6.77 9.18 -4.57
N HIS A 142 5.78 8.83 -5.41
CA HIS A 142 4.41 8.62 -4.94
C HIS A 142 4.35 7.41 -3.98
N PRO A 143 3.63 7.49 -2.83
CA PRO A 143 3.58 6.41 -1.83
C PRO A 143 3.04 5.08 -2.36
N LEU A 144 2.24 5.11 -3.43
CA LEU A 144 1.66 3.93 -4.08
C LEU A 144 2.40 3.55 -5.38
N SER A 145 3.62 4.07 -5.62
CA SER A 145 4.36 3.78 -6.85
C SER A 145 4.72 2.30 -7.02
N ILE A 146 4.74 1.52 -5.93
CA ILE A 146 4.84 0.05 -5.98
C ILE A 146 3.72 -0.59 -6.81
N TYR A 147 2.57 0.08 -6.96
CA TYR A 147 1.39 -0.38 -7.68
C TYR A 147 1.25 0.22 -9.09
N ARG A 148 2.35 0.66 -9.71
CA ARG A 148 2.34 1.09 -11.13
C ARG A 148 1.92 -0.03 -12.07
N THR A 149 2.29 -1.25 -11.70
CA THR A 149 1.83 -2.49 -12.34
C THR A 149 1.09 -3.34 -11.32
N LEU A 150 0.14 -4.14 -11.76
CA LEU A 150 -0.56 -5.11 -10.94
C LEU A 150 -0.42 -6.50 -11.57
N PRO A 151 0.22 -7.44 -10.89
CA PRO A 151 0.91 -7.30 -9.60
C PRO A 151 2.21 -6.47 -9.69
N PRO A 152 2.75 -5.98 -8.56
CA PRO A 152 4.05 -5.35 -8.51
C PRO A 152 5.14 -6.28 -9.06
N GLN A 153 6.09 -5.72 -9.78
CA GLN A 153 7.25 -6.45 -10.33
C GLN A 153 8.46 -6.29 -9.40
N VAL A 154 9.39 -7.22 -9.45
CA VAL A 154 10.69 -7.09 -8.76
C VAL A 154 11.34 -5.76 -9.15
N GLY A 155 11.82 -5.01 -8.17
CA GLY A 155 12.30 -3.65 -8.32
C GLY A 155 11.23 -2.57 -8.22
N ALA A 156 9.94 -2.93 -8.04
CA ALA A 156 8.90 -1.95 -7.71
C ALA A 156 9.23 -1.26 -6.40
N GLU A 157 9.23 0.07 -6.40
CA GLU A 157 9.58 0.86 -5.23
C GLU A 157 8.59 1.99 -4.94
N ALA A 158 8.52 2.37 -3.68
CA ALA A 158 7.87 3.60 -3.22
C ALA A 158 8.74 4.29 -2.19
N VAL A 159 8.59 5.61 -2.10
CA VAL A 159 9.17 6.41 -1.03
C VAL A 159 8.05 6.97 -0.17
N TRP A 160 8.07 6.64 1.09
CA TRP A 160 7.16 7.19 2.10
C TRP A 160 7.86 8.31 2.84
N PRO A 161 7.57 9.57 2.50
CA PRO A 161 8.15 10.70 3.20
C PRO A 161 7.63 10.74 4.65
N ALA A 162 8.32 11.47 5.51
CA ALA A 162 7.99 11.56 6.93
C ALA A 162 6.52 11.91 7.20
N GLU A 163 5.92 12.74 6.35
CA GLU A 163 4.50 13.16 6.43
C GLU A 163 3.51 11.99 6.35
N ARG A 164 3.93 10.85 5.83
CA ARG A 164 3.09 9.64 5.75
C ARG A 164 3.18 8.77 7.00
N LEU A 165 4.12 9.06 7.86
CA LEU A 165 4.28 8.36 9.13
C LEU A 165 3.48 9.07 10.24
N SER A 166 3.16 8.36 11.31
CA SER A 166 2.50 8.88 12.50
C SER A 166 3.54 9.16 13.57
N PHE A 167 3.43 10.32 14.20
CA PHE A 167 4.31 10.80 15.25
C PHE A 167 3.53 11.07 16.53
N PRO A 168 4.18 11.06 17.72
CA PRO A 168 3.54 11.46 18.94
C PRO A 168 3.09 12.93 18.88
N ILE A 169 2.17 13.29 19.75
CA ILE A 169 1.73 14.68 19.91
C ILE A 169 2.95 15.53 20.34
N GLY A 170 3.18 16.64 19.66
CA GLY A 170 4.30 17.56 19.93
C GLY A 170 5.54 17.35 19.04
N ALA A 171 5.53 16.40 18.11
CA ALA A 171 6.56 16.37 17.07
C ALA A 171 6.43 17.61 16.16
N GLU A 172 7.52 18.28 15.91
CA GLU A 172 7.57 19.44 14.99
C GLU A 172 7.39 18.93 13.56
N PHE A 173 6.52 19.60 12.81
CA PHE A 173 6.23 19.24 11.44
C PHE A 173 5.84 20.50 10.65
N ASP A 174 6.71 20.96 9.79
CA ASP A 174 6.52 22.11 8.89
C ASP A 174 6.79 21.76 7.41
N GLY A 175 6.39 20.55 7.00
CA GLY A 175 6.60 20.06 5.64
C GLY A 175 8.02 19.53 5.36
N GLY A 176 8.86 19.44 6.39
CA GLY A 176 10.20 18.87 6.39
C GLY A 176 10.29 17.57 7.20
N PRO A 177 11.51 17.11 7.48
CA PRO A 177 11.75 15.95 8.35
C PRO A 177 11.15 16.15 9.73
N SER A 178 10.46 15.13 10.26
CA SER A 178 9.84 15.23 11.59
C SER A 178 10.87 15.12 12.70
N LYS A 179 10.97 16.15 13.53
CA LYS A 179 11.86 16.22 14.69
C LYS A 179 11.16 15.70 15.92
N ILE A 180 11.80 14.76 16.61
CA ILE A 180 11.23 14.08 17.77
C ILE A 180 12.21 14.19 18.91
N ASP A 181 11.78 14.73 20.04
CA ASP A 181 12.51 14.66 21.30
C ASP A 181 12.50 13.23 21.84
N LEU A 182 13.66 12.65 22.06
CA LEU A 182 13.83 11.31 22.61
C LEU A 182 13.66 11.26 24.14
N THR A 183 13.68 12.41 24.81
CA THR A 183 13.63 12.50 26.27
C THR A 183 12.41 11.78 26.83
N GLY A 184 12.62 10.96 27.85
CA GLY A 184 11.56 10.31 28.59
C GLY A 184 11.64 8.79 28.64
N ARG A 185 10.49 8.16 28.90
CA ARG A 185 10.35 6.71 29.08
C ARG A 185 10.35 5.98 27.73
N PRO A 186 10.64 4.66 27.74
CA PRO A 186 10.46 3.82 26.54
C PRO A 186 9.06 3.99 25.94
N ARG A 187 9.01 4.22 24.61
CA ARG A 187 7.76 4.43 23.86
C ARG A 187 7.97 4.28 22.36
N ILE A 188 6.87 4.08 21.64
CA ILE A 188 6.84 4.25 20.18
C ILE A 188 6.93 5.75 19.89
N ILE A 189 7.81 6.12 18.95
CA ILE A 189 7.99 7.51 18.51
C ILE A 189 7.60 7.69 17.04
N VAL A 190 7.52 6.61 16.25
CA VAL A 190 7.05 6.62 14.86
C VAL A 190 6.28 5.35 14.59
N HIS A 191 5.20 5.43 13.81
CA HIS A 191 4.52 4.26 13.26
C HIS A 191 3.78 4.55 11.94
N GLY A 192 3.41 3.52 11.19
CA GLY A 192 2.73 3.61 9.90
C GLY A 192 3.65 3.18 8.76
N PRO A 193 3.32 3.44 7.49
CA PRO A 193 2.16 4.21 6.98
C PRO A 193 0.90 3.36 6.73
N TYR A 194 0.88 2.06 7.03
CA TYR A 194 -0.25 1.12 6.81
C TYR A 194 -0.62 0.90 5.34
N VAL A 195 0.36 0.96 4.46
CA VAL A 195 0.19 0.59 3.05
C VAL A 195 0.14 -0.93 2.95
N GLU A 196 -0.82 -1.48 2.21
CA GLU A 196 -0.85 -2.91 1.92
C GLU A 196 0.40 -3.30 1.10
N LEU A 197 1.06 -4.39 1.47
CA LEU A 197 2.09 -5.03 0.64
C LEU A 197 1.63 -6.42 0.21
N THR A 198 2.04 -6.81 -0.99
CA THR A 198 1.80 -8.14 -1.53
C THR A 198 2.81 -9.15 -1.00
N PRO A 199 2.53 -10.47 -1.06
CA PRO A 199 3.52 -11.50 -0.78
C PRO A 199 4.81 -11.29 -1.59
N GLY A 200 5.94 -11.59 -0.96
CA GLY A 200 7.27 -11.42 -1.53
C GLY A 200 8.31 -11.01 -0.50
N ILE A 201 9.54 -10.86 -0.93
CA ILE A 201 10.62 -10.32 -0.10
C ILE A 201 10.71 -8.83 -0.37
N TRP A 202 10.47 -8.03 0.67
CA TRP A 202 10.54 -6.59 0.61
C TRP A 202 11.69 -6.06 1.45
N ARG A 203 12.33 -5.01 0.96
CA ARG A 203 13.33 -4.22 1.67
C ARG A 203 12.75 -2.90 2.09
N SER A 204 13.00 -2.49 3.33
CA SER A 204 12.79 -1.12 3.80
C SER A 204 14.13 -0.46 4.08
N GLU A 205 14.28 0.79 3.68
CA GLU A 205 15.43 1.64 3.95
C GLU A 205 14.91 2.95 4.57
N LEU A 206 15.18 3.14 5.85
CA LEU A 206 14.79 4.35 6.60
C LEU A 206 15.97 5.30 6.67
N ASP A 207 15.83 6.52 6.14
CA ASP A 207 16.79 7.61 6.32
C ASP A 207 16.41 8.45 7.54
N ILE A 208 17.35 8.60 8.49
CA ILE A 208 17.10 9.20 9.80
C ILE A 208 18.34 9.90 10.33
N ASP A 209 18.18 11.09 10.88
CA ASP A 209 19.23 11.74 11.67
C ASP A 209 18.99 11.44 13.16
N ILE A 210 20.06 11.08 13.88
CA ILE A 210 20.02 10.78 15.31
C ILE A 210 21.08 11.61 16.01
N ASP A 211 20.70 12.35 17.02
CA ASP A 211 21.60 13.10 17.90
C ASP A 211 21.33 12.69 19.37
N PRO A 212 22.19 11.86 19.96
CA PRO A 212 22.03 11.42 21.34
C PRO A 212 22.48 12.47 22.37
N GLU A 213 22.89 13.68 21.94
CA GLU A 213 23.33 14.80 22.79
C GLU A 213 24.36 14.39 23.87
N GLY A 214 25.36 13.60 23.46
CA GLY A 214 26.46 13.13 24.31
C GLY A 214 26.12 11.95 25.21
N GLY A 215 24.91 11.36 25.06
CA GLY A 215 24.53 10.11 25.68
C GLY A 215 24.56 8.91 24.71
N VAL A 216 23.81 7.89 25.03
CA VAL A 216 23.54 6.75 24.14
C VAL A 216 22.03 6.63 23.95
N ALA A 217 21.60 6.69 22.69
CA ALA A 217 20.23 6.41 22.34
C ALA A 217 20.09 4.94 21.92
N ARG A 218 19.23 4.19 22.60
CA ARG A 218 18.91 2.83 22.25
C ARG A 218 17.55 2.78 21.57
N LEU A 219 17.56 2.57 20.26
CA LEU A 219 16.39 2.57 19.41
C LEU A 219 16.12 1.16 18.92
N LYS A 220 14.83 0.80 18.80
CA LYS A 220 14.40 -0.43 18.15
C LYS A 220 13.59 -0.05 16.91
N PHE A 221 13.98 -0.62 15.79
CA PHE A 221 13.27 -0.50 14.54
C PHE A 221 12.54 -1.80 14.27
N GLU A 222 11.25 -1.71 13.98
CA GLU A 222 10.41 -2.86 13.66
C GLU A 222 9.69 -2.60 12.35
N TRP A 223 9.54 -3.66 11.55
CA TRP A 223 8.78 -3.63 10.31
C TRP A 223 7.94 -4.89 10.18
N GLY A 224 6.63 -4.73 10.00
CA GLY A 224 5.73 -5.87 9.97
C GLY A 224 4.26 -5.52 9.98
N VAL A 225 3.43 -6.50 10.30
CA VAL A 225 1.97 -6.37 10.45
C VAL A 225 1.60 -6.74 11.88
N ASN A 226 0.89 -5.86 12.57
CA ASN A 226 0.42 -6.08 13.95
C ASN A 226 1.55 -6.52 14.90
N LEU A 227 1.54 -7.76 15.35
CA LEU A 227 2.54 -8.36 16.23
C LEU A 227 3.59 -9.19 15.47
N ASP A 228 3.32 -9.52 14.22
CA ASP A 228 4.27 -10.20 13.37
C ASP A 228 5.22 -9.16 12.74
N VAL A 229 6.35 -8.94 13.40
CA VAL A 229 7.32 -7.91 13.04
C VAL A 229 8.73 -8.48 13.02
N THR A 230 9.51 -8.05 12.03
CA THR A 230 10.97 -8.19 12.04
C THR A 230 11.54 -6.89 12.58
N GLY A 231 12.51 -6.98 13.49
CA GLY A 231 13.05 -5.78 14.11
C GLY A 231 14.47 -5.95 14.62
N GLN A 232 15.14 -4.82 14.81
CA GLN A 232 16.51 -4.76 15.30
C GLN A 232 16.69 -3.60 16.28
N VAL A 233 17.52 -3.82 17.31
CA VAL A 233 17.90 -2.80 18.29
C VAL A 233 19.28 -2.27 17.94
N PHE A 234 19.41 -0.94 17.95
CA PHE A 234 20.65 -0.22 17.72
C PHE A 234 20.97 0.67 18.90
N GLU A 235 22.27 0.79 19.19
CA GLU A 235 22.81 1.76 20.13
C GLU A 235 23.57 2.81 19.32
N VAL A 236 23.19 4.07 19.48
CA VAL A 236 23.78 5.21 18.79
C VAL A 236 24.39 6.14 19.82
N SER A 237 25.70 6.32 19.77
CA SER A 237 26.48 7.20 20.65
C SER A 237 26.97 8.47 19.96
N GLU A 238 26.99 8.48 18.62
CA GLU A 238 27.48 9.60 17.83
C GLU A 238 26.31 10.27 17.08
N PRO A 239 26.27 11.60 17.01
CA PRO A 239 25.31 12.30 16.17
C PRO A 239 25.63 12.05 14.69
N GLY A 240 24.61 11.84 13.88
CA GLY A 240 24.80 11.63 12.45
C GLY A 240 23.55 11.21 11.72
N ARG A 241 23.71 11.09 10.39
CA ARG A 241 22.70 10.53 9.51
C ARG A 241 22.93 9.04 9.32
N TYR A 242 21.86 8.29 9.46
CA TYR A 242 21.88 6.84 9.41
C TYR A 242 20.88 6.33 8.40
N ARG A 243 21.22 5.19 7.76
CA ARG A 243 20.27 4.40 7.00
C ARG A 243 20.06 3.07 7.70
N VAL A 244 18.81 2.79 8.07
CA VAL A 244 18.41 1.52 8.66
C VAL A 244 17.73 0.69 7.58
N GLN A 245 18.32 -0.48 7.28
CA GLN A 245 17.79 -1.40 6.30
C GLN A 245 17.24 -2.64 7.01
N LEU A 246 16.03 -3.04 6.63
CA LEU A 246 15.39 -4.27 7.08
C LEU A 246 14.78 -4.99 5.88
N ASP A 247 15.15 -6.26 5.70
CA ASP A 247 14.54 -7.14 4.71
C ASP A 247 13.55 -8.06 5.41
N ARG A 248 12.40 -8.30 4.78
CA ARG A 248 11.36 -9.16 5.33
C ARG A 248 10.64 -9.94 4.25
N LEU A 249 10.37 -11.23 4.53
CA LEU A 249 9.44 -12.06 3.79
C LEU A 249 8.01 -11.72 4.22
N TRP A 250 7.16 -11.37 3.27
CA TRP A 250 5.72 -11.24 3.41
C TRP A 250 5.07 -12.47 2.80
N GLU A 251 4.54 -13.36 3.64
CA GLU A 251 3.88 -14.58 3.19
C GLU A 251 2.43 -14.32 2.76
N VAL A 252 1.82 -13.35 3.42
CA VAL A 252 0.44 -12.92 3.16
C VAL A 252 0.38 -11.41 2.96
N GLN A 253 -0.57 -10.98 2.16
CA GLN A 253 -0.87 -9.57 1.98
C GLN A 253 -1.31 -8.93 3.30
N GLY A 254 -0.87 -7.70 3.56
CA GLY A 254 -1.29 -6.98 4.76
C GLY A 254 -0.76 -5.55 4.86
N PRO A 255 -1.37 -4.73 5.75
CA PRO A 255 -0.99 -3.34 5.96
C PRO A 255 0.31 -3.24 6.75
N VAL A 256 1.35 -2.74 6.09
CA VAL A 256 2.68 -2.62 6.68
C VAL A 256 2.75 -1.51 7.72
N GLN A 257 3.39 -1.82 8.84
CA GLN A 257 3.75 -0.86 9.86
C GLN A 257 5.27 -0.81 10.02
N TYR A 258 5.81 0.37 9.90
CA TYR A 258 7.14 0.69 10.40
C TYR A 258 6.98 1.26 11.81
N ARG A 259 7.80 0.82 12.78
CA ARG A 259 7.78 1.31 14.16
C ARG A 259 9.18 1.66 14.60
N ILE A 260 9.32 2.83 15.19
CA ILE A 260 10.54 3.22 15.90
C ILE A 260 10.20 3.37 17.37
N TRP A 261 10.96 2.67 18.19
CA TRP A 261 10.84 2.70 19.64
C TRP A 261 12.07 3.34 20.26
N VAL A 262 11.89 4.14 21.29
CA VAL A 262 12.90 4.38 22.29
C VAL A 262 12.84 3.19 23.25
N SER A 263 13.89 2.35 23.27
CA SER A 263 13.88 1.07 24.00
C SER A 263 14.27 1.20 25.46
N GLN A 264 14.91 2.31 25.84
CA GLN A 264 15.25 2.66 27.23
C GLN A 264 15.01 4.14 27.48
N ALA A 265 14.93 4.52 28.77
CA ALA A 265 14.79 5.93 29.12
C ALA A 265 15.99 6.74 28.60
N VAL A 266 15.73 7.87 27.98
CA VAL A 266 16.71 8.82 27.45
C VAL A 266 16.51 10.15 28.14
N PHE A 267 17.61 10.77 28.59
CA PHE A 267 17.57 12.07 29.27
C PHE A 267 17.62 13.26 28.31
N LYS A 268 18.29 13.07 27.18
CA LYS A 268 18.44 14.07 26.11
C LYS A 268 18.61 13.35 24.79
N GLY A 269 18.26 14.01 23.73
CA GLY A 269 18.49 13.53 22.38
C GLY A 269 17.32 13.80 21.46
N ARG A 270 17.56 13.73 20.18
CA ARG A 270 16.56 13.96 19.14
C ARG A 270 16.76 13.03 17.97
N VAL A 271 15.67 12.83 17.25
CA VAL A 271 15.61 12.08 16.00
C VAL A 271 14.88 12.92 14.98
N GLU A 272 15.37 12.89 13.73
CA GLU A 272 14.73 13.53 12.59
C GLU A 272 14.54 12.49 11.50
N VAL A 273 13.29 12.16 11.17
CA VAL A 273 12.95 11.17 10.15
C VAL A 273 12.75 11.86 8.82
N HIS A 274 13.42 11.39 7.77
CA HIS A 274 13.32 11.96 6.42
C HIS A 274 12.35 11.18 5.54
N SER A 275 12.63 9.90 5.35
CA SER A 275 11.82 9.05 4.48
C SER A 275 12.07 7.56 4.76
N CYS A 276 11.13 6.74 4.34
CA CYS A 276 11.30 5.29 4.25
C CYS A 276 11.09 4.87 2.79
N ARG A 277 12.12 4.28 2.17
CA ARG A 277 12.02 3.63 0.86
C ARG A 277 11.65 2.18 1.06
N VAL A 278 10.73 1.66 0.23
CA VAL A 278 10.40 0.23 0.19
C VAL A 278 10.58 -0.28 -1.21
N THR A 279 11.15 -1.48 -1.35
CA THR A 279 11.47 -2.09 -2.64
C THR A 279 11.13 -3.57 -2.60
N LEU A 280 10.42 -4.06 -3.63
CA LEU A 280 10.19 -5.50 -3.82
C LEU A 280 11.46 -6.14 -4.37
N ILE A 281 12.08 -7.03 -3.59
CA ILE A 281 13.34 -7.69 -3.93
C ILE A 281 13.11 -9.00 -4.67
N SER A 282 12.07 -9.76 -4.27
CA SER A 282 11.70 -11.03 -4.88
C SER A 282 10.21 -11.29 -4.71
N THR A 283 9.62 -11.92 -5.69
CA THR A 283 8.26 -12.48 -5.61
C THR A 283 8.26 -13.95 -5.17
N ASP A 284 9.43 -14.56 -5.05
CA ASP A 284 9.56 -15.94 -4.62
C ASP A 284 9.28 -16.01 -3.11
N VAL A 285 8.09 -16.47 -2.76
CA VAL A 285 7.77 -16.84 -1.40
C VAL A 285 8.12 -18.31 -1.25
N PRO A 286 9.12 -18.68 -0.42
CA PRO A 286 9.42 -20.08 -0.17
C PRO A 286 8.13 -20.79 0.27
N ALA A 287 7.87 -21.98 -0.28
CA ALA A 287 6.79 -22.80 0.24
C ALA A 287 6.98 -22.96 1.74
N PRO A 288 5.90 -22.86 2.56
CA PRO A 288 6.02 -23.02 4.00
C PRO A 288 6.73 -24.33 4.28
N VAL A 289 7.94 -24.25 4.80
CA VAL A 289 8.69 -25.41 5.27
C VAL A 289 7.86 -25.92 6.44
N ALA A 290 7.40 -27.19 6.36
CA ALA A 290 6.75 -27.84 7.49
C ALA A 290 7.66 -27.64 8.72
N GLU A 291 7.11 -27.02 9.75
CA GLU A 291 7.88 -26.54 10.92
C GLU A 291 8.88 -27.60 11.40
N PRO A 292 10.18 -27.32 11.35
CA PRO A 292 11.11 -28.01 12.25
C PRO A 292 10.87 -27.41 13.64
N GLU A 293 10.97 -28.27 14.64
CA GLU A 293 10.94 -27.84 16.05
C GLU A 293 11.88 -26.66 16.29
N PRO A 294 11.58 -25.76 17.26
CA PRO A 294 12.15 -24.43 17.36
C PRO A 294 13.66 -24.47 17.59
N GLU A 295 14.43 -24.52 16.52
CA GLU A 295 15.85 -24.17 16.57
C GLU A 295 15.99 -22.66 16.43
N THR A 296 16.78 -22.12 17.32
CA THR A 296 17.14 -20.71 17.51
C THR A 296 17.42 -20.03 16.17
N ALA A 297 16.56 -19.13 15.73
CA ALA A 297 16.70 -18.38 14.49
C ALA A 297 18.03 -17.59 14.49
N THR A 298 18.91 -17.94 13.58
CA THR A 298 20.15 -17.19 13.35
C THR A 298 19.83 -16.01 12.45
N PHE A 299 19.71 -14.82 13.05
CA PHE A 299 19.45 -13.60 12.31
C PHE A 299 20.72 -13.10 11.62
N THR A 300 20.64 -12.85 10.33
CA THR A 300 21.71 -12.17 9.58
C THR A 300 21.75 -10.71 10.03
N THR A 301 22.83 -10.34 10.70
CA THR A 301 23.08 -8.95 11.15
C THR A 301 23.25 -8.05 9.95
N GLN A 302 22.31 -7.19 9.67
CA GLN A 302 22.44 -6.14 8.64
C GLN A 302 22.96 -4.87 9.31
N ALA A 303 23.96 -4.26 8.70
CA ALA A 303 24.71 -3.16 9.27
C ALA A 303 23.95 -1.83 9.23
N VAL A 304 24.05 -1.05 10.27
CA VAL A 304 23.78 0.41 10.26
C VAL A 304 25.01 1.07 9.65
N VAL A 305 24.85 1.71 8.48
CA VAL A 305 25.95 2.36 7.80
C VAL A 305 25.79 3.88 7.93
N PRO A 306 26.81 4.61 8.47
CA PRO A 306 26.83 6.06 8.41
C PRO A 306 26.87 6.51 6.94
N LEU A 307 26.07 7.47 6.57
CA LEU A 307 26.12 8.13 5.27
C LEU A 307 27.12 9.29 5.38
N ALA A 308 28.15 9.31 4.53
CA ALA A 308 29.16 10.36 4.47
C ALA A 308 28.58 11.67 3.90
#